data_3b80c00019d43c73defe4a024118f5ae
#
_entry.id   3b80c00019d43c73defe4a024118f5ae
#
_cell.length_a   1.000
_cell.length_b   1.000
_cell.length_c   1.000
_cell.angle_alpha   90.00
_cell.angle_beta   90.00
_cell.angle_gamma   90.00
#
_symmetry.space_group_name_H-M   'P 1'
#
loop_
_entity.id
_entity.type
_entity.pdbx_description
1 polymer ?
#
loop_
_entity_poly.entity_id
_entity_poly.type
_entity_poly.pdbx_seq_one_letter_code
_entity_poly.pdbx_strand_id
1 'polypeptide(L)'
;MSTRPDMVTGGDALLAIDGGSGTPAATIGDKPAELTAVDKWWRVSGLPDGKSTIAVTRGDDEGTVDVTNYPITGPVFSGPHLPLLDCTTDQHGLGAATDKDCSAPTTTETTDTVAGRKLKFSVEGEKGVINRSIYWIDKPVGDAWNGRLIYRYGGGCGTSFGQGAPMTVVDAPGFLEAGYAVATATFNTFQVQCNDVLSAETTMMVKERFIERFGVPVHTIGEGASGGAIQQHLIAQNYPGLLDASLAILPFPDAISISAGVSDCGLLNNYYAGKGSSLTEAQRIAINGHAVTGTCKLWESSFLEGGRPEDGCASGIPKSEIYNAQTNPKGLRCALPDANVNQFGRDPKTGFAQRALDSVGVQYGLNALIDKTITVDQFLDLNEFIGGYDVDGKIVAARTVAPEDVLKRSYGKGRVSVGGGDQKKIPIIDFNIYTDALGDIHDRFRAFSFRERLGDSPNHVIWTRGTAATDTSGVVSNIVSGGGGAGDSAIEVLDTWLTDGKPPANAGDNCMGTDGKLITGPDIYEKPGPCRDDFPLHGDPRTVAGAPLRNDILKCQVQPVDPASYGVEMTADQEARLRRIFPTGVCDWTKPSVGFVELEGTWLRY
;
A
#
# COMPACT_ATOMS: atom_id res chain seq x y z
N MET A 1 -25.80 8.93 -3.14
CA MET A 1 -25.22 9.68 -2.00
C MET A 1 -23.73 9.89 -2.25
N SER A 2 -23.12 10.87 -1.58
CA SER A 2 -21.68 11.18 -1.66
C SER A 2 -20.80 9.99 -1.21
N THR A 3 -21.31 9.23 -0.26
CA THR A 3 -20.69 8.03 0.27
C THR A 3 -21.74 6.96 0.60
N ARG A 4 -21.34 5.89 1.28
CA ARG A 4 -22.27 4.88 1.83
C ARG A 4 -23.14 5.52 2.92
N PRO A 5 -24.45 5.24 2.97
CA PRO A 5 -25.34 5.82 3.98
C PRO A 5 -24.89 5.57 5.43
N ASP A 6 -24.24 4.44 5.67
CA ASP A 6 -23.74 4.05 7.00
C ASP A 6 -22.34 4.60 7.33
N MET A 7 -21.77 5.50 6.48
CA MET A 7 -20.40 6.03 6.59
C MET A 7 -20.28 7.49 6.16
N VAL A 8 -21.32 8.31 6.39
CA VAL A 8 -21.28 9.77 6.12
C VAL A 8 -20.33 10.44 7.10
N THR A 9 -19.65 11.50 6.66
CA THR A 9 -18.70 12.23 7.51
C THR A 9 -18.89 13.74 7.45
N GLY A 10 -18.57 14.45 8.53
CA GLY A 10 -18.52 15.92 8.56
C GLY A 10 -19.87 16.65 8.55
N GLY A 11 -20.98 15.93 8.57
CA GLY A 11 -22.30 16.52 8.71
C GLY A 11 -23.01 16.91 7.42
N ASP A 12 -22.42 16.61 6.27
CA ASP A 12 -22.99 16.86 4.94
C ASP A 12 -23.21 15.53 4.19
N ALA A 13 -24.19 15.49 3.26
CA ALA A 13 -24.35 14.36 2.35
C ALA A 13 -24.95 14.82 1.01
N LEU A 14 -24.42 14.32 -0.11
CA LEU A 14 -24.97 14.58 -1.43
C LEU A 14 -26.01 13.51 -1.80
N LEU A 15 -27.21 13.95 -2.19
CA LEU A 15 -28.34 13.09 -2.51
C LEU A 15 -28.73 13.21 -3.99
N ALA A 16 -29.05 12.06 -4.62
CA ALA A 16 -29.85 12.04 -5.82
C ALA A 16 -31.33 12.13 -5.41
N ILE A 17 -32.07 13.05 -5.98
CA ILE A 17 -33.50 13.19 -5.75
C ILE A 17 -34.20 13.02 -7.10
N ASP A 18 -34.73 11.83 -7.30
CA ASP A 18 -35.47 11.47 -8.52
C ASP A 18 -36.98 11.58 -8.25
N GLY A 19 -37.74 11.95 -9.28
CA GLY A 19 -39.20 12.11 -9.17
C GLY A 19 -39.64 13.49 -8.64
N GLY A 20 -40.95 13.69 -8.58
CA GLY A 20 -41.59 14.93 -8.12
C GLY A 20 -41.37 16.16 -9.00
N SER A 21 -42.02 17.24 -8.68
CA SER A 21 -41.89 18.56 -9.34
C SER A 21 -41.63 19.68 -8.34
N GLY A 22 -40.88 20.69 -8.76
CA GLY A 22 -40.54 21.85 -7.91
C GLY A 22 -39.23 21.66 -7.14
N THR A 23 -38.94 22.60 -6.25
CA THR A 23 -37.75 22.60 -5.38
C THR A 23 -37.95 21.58 -4.26
N PRO A 24 -37.01 20.64 -4.02
CA PRO A 24 -37.14 19.72 -2.91
C PRO A 24 -36.94 20.42 -1.57
N ALA A 25 -37.55 19.87 -0.52
CA ALA A 25 -37.29 20.20 0.87
C ALA A 25 -36.83 18.97 1.64
N ALA A 26 -36.02 19.13 2.67
CA ALA A 26 -35.55 18.02 3.49
C ALA A 26 -35.76 18.30 4.98
N THR A 27 -35.86 17.20 5.73
CA THR A 27 -35.74 17.22 7.20
C THR A 27 -34.71 16.18 7.65
N ILE A 28 -34.09 16.46 8.80
CA ILE A 28 -33.27 15.49 9.54
C ILE A 28 -34.00 15.16 10.83
N GLY A 29 -34.57 13.95 10.92
CA GLY A 29 -35.62 13.68 11.89
C GLY A 29 -36.79 14.63 11.67
N ASP A 30 -37.23 15.32 12.75
CA ASP A 30 -38.37 16.29 12.67
C ASP A 30 -37.93 17.73 12.37
N LYS A 31 -36.65 18.00 12.10
CA LYS A 31 -36.12 19.36 11.92
C LYS A 31 -35.86 19.66 10.44
N PRO A 32 -36.30 20.85 9.94
CA PRO A 32 -35.93 21.29 8.59
C PRO A 32 -34.40 21.28 8.41
N ALA A 33 -33.94 20.80 7.25
CA ALA A 33 -32.54 20.76 6.86
C ALA A 33 -32.28 21.67 5.66
N GLU A 34 -31.08 22.24 5.59
CA GLU A 34 -30.64 23.01 4.44
C GLU A 34 -30.33 22.09 3.27
N LEU A 35 -30.90 22.43 2.09
CA LEU A 35 -30.60 21.78 0.82
C LEU A 35 -29.95 22.77 -0.14
N THR A 36 -28.77 22.47 -0.61
CA THR A 36 -28.03 23.24 -1.61
C THR A 36 -27.87 22.44 -2.90
N ALA A 37 -28.20 23.02 -4.06
CA ALA A 37 -27.97 22.36 -5.34
C ALA A 37 -26.47 22.29 -5.66
N VAL A 38 -26.01 21.09 -6.07
CA VAL A 38 -24.66 20.82 -6.53
C VAL A 38 -24.77 20.02 -7.84
N ASP A 39 -24.59 20.69 -8.98
CA ASP A 39 -24.88 20.15 -10.31
C ASP A 39 -26.34 19.61 -10.37
N LYS A 40 -26.50 18.32 -10.70
CA LYS A 40 -27.80 17.62 -10.72
C LYS A 40 -28.20 16.99 -9.38
N TRP A 41 -27.42 17.21 -8.33
CA TRP A 41 -27.56 16.61 -7.01
C TRP A 41 -27.95 17.67 -5.96
N TRP A 42 -28.28 17.20 -4.75
CA TRP A 42 -28.65 18.06 -3.64
C TRP A 42 -27.81 17.71 -2.41
N ARG A 43 -27.06 18.68 -1.89
CA ARG A 43 -26.35 18.55 -0.63
C ARG A 43 -27.27 18.91 0.53
N VAL A 44 -27.47 17.98 1.45
CA VAL A 44 -28.08 18.20 2.75
C VAL A 44 -26.99 18.47 3.77
N SER A 45 -27.17 19.47 4.63
CA SER A 45 -26.21 19.88 5.65
C SER A 45 -26.82 19.86 7.03
N GLY A 46 -25.94 19.73 8.07
CA GLY A 46 -26.36 19.79 9.46
C GLY A 46 -26.72 18.40 10.06
N LEU A 47 -26.21 17.32 9.49
CA LEU A 47 -26.34 15.99 10.07
C LEU A 47 -25.62 15.92 11.42
N PRO A 48 -26.29 15.58 12.52
CA PRO A 48 -25.61 15.33 13.79
C PRO A 48 -24.81 14.03 13.73
N ASP A 49 -23.80 13.91 14.60
CA ASP A 49 -23.07 12.66 14.75
C ASP A 49 -24.01 11.53 15.19
N GLY A 50 -23.77 10.34 14.65
CA GLY A 50 -24.58 9.14 14.88
C GLY A 50 -25.68 8.95 13.85
N LYS A 51 -26.68 8.17 14.21
CA LYS A 51 -27.78 7.77 13.31
C LYS A 51 -28.83 8.86 13.16
N SER A 52 -29.26 9.11 11.92
CA SER A 52 -30.34 10.03 11.57
C SER A 52 -31.11 9.50 10.36
N THR A 53 -32.36 9.91 10.23
CA THR A 53 -33.17 9.72 9.02
C THR A 53 -33.28 11.05 8.31
N ILE A 54 -32.90 11.09 7.03
CA ILE A 54 -33.15 12.21 6.13
C ILE A 54 -34.45 11.90 5.39
N ALA A 55 -35.45 12.77 5.53
CA ALA A 55 -36.66 12.72 4.70
C ALA A 55 -36.62 13.85 3.69
N VAL A 56 -37.00 13.57 2.45
CA VAL A 56 -37.01 14.54 1.34
C VAL A 56 -38.40 14.54 0.73
N THR A 57 -38.95 15.72 0.52
CA THR A 57 -40.23 15.92 -0.20
C THR A 57 -39.99 16.74 -1.46
N ARG A 58 -40.66 16.39 -2.58
CA ARG A 58 -40.62 17.16 -3.83
C ARG A 58 -41.97 17.07 -4.54
N GLY A 59 -42.77 18.13 -4.43
CA GLY A 59 -44.18 18.11 -4.82
C GLY A 59 -44.96 17.14 -3.94
N ASP A 60 -45.60 16.13 -4.54
CA ASP A 60 -46.37 15.10 -3.83
C ASP A 60 -45.55 13.86 -3.52
N ASP A 61 -44.29 13.79 -3.95
CA ASP A 61 -43.40 12.65 -3.73
C ASP A 61 -42.59 12.84 -2.43
N GLU A 62 -42.40 11.74 -1.71
CA GLU A 62 -41.61 11.68 -0.48
C GLU A 62 -40.66 10.47 -0.52
N GLY A 63 -39.46 10.65 0.02
CA GLY A 63 -38.44 9.57 0.17
C GLY A 63 -37.65 9.75 1.45
N THR A 64 -37.18 8.64 2.01
CA THR A 64 -36.35 8.64 3.22
C THR A 64 -35.10 7.81 3.03
N VAL A 65 -34.02 8.19 3.76
CA VAL A 65 -32.79 7.41 3.85
C VAL A 65 -32.23 7.50 5.28
N ASP A 66 -31.91 6.34 5.85
CA ASP A 66 -31.20 6.28 7.12
C ASP A 66 -29.71 6.43 6.90
N VAL A 67 -29.09 7.31 7.67
CA VAL A 67 -27.64 7.58 7.59
C VAL A 67 -26.99 7.46 8.95
N THR A 68 -25.69 7.18 8.95
CA THR A 68 -24.83 7.31 10.14
C THR A 68 -23.72 8.29 9.81
N ASN A 69 -23.72 9.44 10.49
CA ASN A 69 -22.71 10.46 10.34
C ASN A 69 -21.61 10.30 11.40
N TYR A 70 -20.36 10.49 10.98
CA TYR A 70 -19.17 10.46 11.82
C TYR A 70 -18.50 11.84 11.84
N PRO A 71 -17.74 12.16 12.90
CA PRO A 71 -16.93 13.38 12.92
C PRO A 71 -16.00 13.48 11.72
N ILE A 72 -15.71 14.69 11.25
CA ILE A 72 -14.75 14.92 10.16
C ILE A 72 -13.32 14.46 10.51
N THR A 73 -13.02 14.30 11.79
CA THR A 73 -11.76 13.76 12.30
C THR A 73 -11.69 12.22 12.29
N GLY A 74 -12.81 11.53 11.98
CA GLY A 74 -12.94 10.08 12.11
C GLY A 74 -13.02 9.59 13.58
N PRO A 75 -12.79 8.32 13.89
CA PRO A 75 -12.67 7.25 12.91
C PRO A 75 -14.02 6.76 12.40
N VAL A 76 -14.07 6.22 11.20
CA VAL A 76 -15.27 5.58 10.63
C VAL A 76 -15.19 4.05 10.72
N PHE A 77 -14.10 3.46 10.21
CA PHE A 77 -13.88 2.01 10.22
C PHE A 77 -12.44 1.59 10.56
N SER A 78 -11.47 2.50 10.65
CA SER A 78 -10.05 2.18 10.92
C SER A 78 -9.77 1.77 12.37
N GLY A 79 -10.77 1.86 13.24
CA GLY A 79 -10.68 1.58 14.68
C GLY A 79 -10.30 2.80 15.52
N PRO A 80 -10.14 2.65 16.83
CA PRO A 80 -9.83 3.76 17.71
C PRO A 80 -8.61 4.55 17.26
N HIS A 81 -8.68 5.88 17.40
CA HIS A 81 -7.55 6.75 17.04
C HIS A 81 -6.28 6.34 17.80
N LEU A 82 -5.20 6.16 17.04
CA LEU A 82 -3.86 6.09 17.58
C LEU A 82 -3.36 7.51 17.89
N PRO A 83 -2.37 7.68 18.81
CA PRO A 83 -1.81 9.00 19.09
C PRO A 83 -1.38 9.74 17.83
N LEU A 84 -1.61 11.05 17.79
CA LEU A 84 -1.09 11.96 16.78
C LEU A 84 -0.37 13.08 17.55
N LEU A 85 0.96 13.06 17.56
CA LEU A 85 1.76 13.87 18.48
C LEU A 85 2.56 14.98 17.77
N ASP A 86 2.54 15.02 16.43
CA ASP A 86 3.24 15.99 15.62
C ASP A 86 2.28 16.57 14.56
N CYS A 87 1.75 17.77 14.83
CA CYS A 87 0.85 18.48 13.91
C CYS A 87 1.69 19.35 12.96
N THR A 88 1.37 19.32 11.67
CA THR A 88 2.12 20.04 10.62
C THR A 88 1.27 21.05 9.83
N THR A 89 0.11 21.44 10.35
CA THR A 89 -0.83 22.37 9.68
C THR A 89 -0.21 23.72 9.35
N ASP A 90 0.65 24.25 10.22
CA ASP A 90 1.39 25.50 10.03
C ASP A 90 2.40 25.41 8.89
N GLN A 91 3.09 24.29 8.76
CA GLN A 91 4.05 24.00 7.68
C GLN A 91 3.37 23.97 6.31
N HIS A 92 2.06 23.71 6.29
CA HIS A 92 1.25 23.66 5.07
C HIS A 92 0.35 24.89 4.87
N GLY A 93 0.61 25.97 5.64
CA GLY A 93 -0.08 27.24 5.47
C GLY A 93 -1.54 27.24 5.93
N LEU A 94 -1.93 26.31 6.83
CA LEU A 94 -3.26 26.28 7.47
C LEU A 94 -3.27 26.96 8.85
N GLY A 95 -2.13 27.50 9.31
CA GLY A 95 -1.95 28.01 10.65
C GLY A 95 -1.72 26.90 11.68
N ALA A 96 -1.60 27.31 12.95
CA ALA A 96 -1.43 26.36 14.05
C ALA A 96 -2.65 25.46 14.21
N ALA A 97 -2.44 24.20 14.58
CA ALA A 97 -3.51 23.28 14.91
C ALA A 97 -4.40 23.81 16.04
N THR A 98 -5.71 23.63 15.92
CA THR A 98 -6.70 24.17 16.87
C THR A 98 -7.04 23.23 18.01
N ASP A 99 -6.68 21.94 17.87
CA ASP A 99 -6.95 20.89 18.85
C ASP A 99 -5.92 19.75 18.78
N LYS A 100 -6.10 18.74 19.64
CA LYS A 100 -5.27 17.54 19.73
C LYS A 100 -5.37 16.59 18.52
N ASP A 101 -6.40 16.75 17.69
CA ASP A 101 -6.61 15.98 16.46
C ASP A 101 -5.99 16.70 15.23
N CYS A 102 -5.16 17.72 15.50
CA CYS A 102 -4.45 18.53 14.50
C CYS A 102 -5.42 19.19 13.49
N SER A 103 -6.61 19.58 13.95
CA SER A 103 -7.59 20.29 13.11
C SER A 103 -7.10 21.69 12.75
N ALA A 104 -7.52 22.16 11.57
CA ALA A 104 -7.27 23.52 11.08
C ALA A 104 -8.41 23.97 10.14
N PRO A 105 -8.64 25.29 9.98
CA PRO A 105 -9.61 25.81 9.02
C PRO A 105 -9.31 25.38 7.59
N THR A 106 -10.35 25.06 6.83
CA THR A 106 -10.23 24.82 5.38
C THR A 106 -9.97 26.13 4.65
N THR A 107 -9.05 26.11 3.71
CA THR A 107 -8.72 27.23 2.81
C THR A 107 -9.08 26.89 1.38
N THR A 108 -9.49 27.88 0.61
CA THR A 108 -9.81 27.75 -0.82
C THR A 108 -9.10 28.83 -1.59
N GLU A 109 -8.65 28.51 -2.79
CA GLU A 109 -8.05 29.46 -3.70
C GLU A 109 -8.47 29.19 -5.14
N THR A 110 -8.38 30.20 -6.01
CA THR A 110 -8.54 30.04 -7.45
C THR A 110 -7.29 30.61 -8.12
N THR A 111 -6.58 29.80 -8.86
CA THR A 111 -5.32 30.18 -9.49
C THR A 111 -5.23 29.63 -10.91
N ASP A 112 -4.46 30.26 -11.78
CA ASP A 112 -4.07 29.71 -13.08
C ASP A 112 -2.62 29.20 -13.08
N THR A 113 -2.00 29.18 -11.91
CA THR A 113 -0.59 28.76 -11.74
C THR A 113 -0.48 27.69 -10.67
N VAL A 114 -0.11 26.46 -11.06
CA VAL A 114 0.08 25.30 -10.18
C VAL A 114 1.52 24.83 -10.29
N ALA A 115 2.21 24.65 -9.15
CA ALA A 115 3.63 24.27 -9.09
C ALA A 115 4.55 25.15 -9.96
N GLY A 116 4.27 26.45 -10.01
CA GLY A 116 5.03 27.40 -10.85
C GLY A 116 4.74 27.31 -12.35
N ARG A 117 3.86 26.42 -12.80
CA ARG A 117 3.44 26.26 -14.19
C ARG A 117 2.10 26.96 -14.43
N LYS A 118 2.09 27.88 -15.40
CA LYS A 118 0.87 28.58 -15.80
C LYS A 118 0.02 27.71 -16.72
N LEU A 119 -1.24 27.47 -16.32
CA LEU A 119 -2.23 26.73 -17.07
C LEU A 119 -3.04 27.66 -17.99
N LYS A 120 -3.78 27.07 -18.94
CA LYS A 120 -4.65 27.81 -19.87
C LYS A 120 -6.03 28.18 -19.27
N PHE A 121 -6.33 27.68 -18.08
CA PHE A 121 -7.58 27.84 -17.35
C PHE A 121 -7.29 27.98 -15.86
N SER A 122 -8.29 28.40 -15.11
CA SER A 122 -8.19 28.47 -13.66
C SER A 122 -8.45 27.11 -13.01
N VAL A 123 -7.81 26.88 -11.88
CA VAL A 123 -8.00 25.73 -10.99
C VAL A 123 -8.55 26.25 -9.67
N GLU A 124 -9.59 25.59 -9.18
CA GLU A 124 -10.11 25.79 -7.83
C GLU A 124 -9.46 24.78 -6.90
N GLY A 125 -8.65 25.28 -5.97
CA GLY A 125 -7.94 24.51 -4.95
C GLY A 125 -8.67 24.55 -3.60
N GLU A 126 -8.68 23.45 -2.89
CA GLU A 126 -9.11 23.34 -1.50
C GLU A 126 -8.09 22.57 -0.69
N LYS A 127 -7.78 23.06 0.51
CA LYS A 127 -6.88 22.44 1.47
C LYS A 127 -7.42 22.57 2.88
N GLY A 128 -7.30 21.53 3.68
CA GLY A 128 -7.79 21.52 5.06
C GLY A 128 -7.39 20.23 5.77
N VAL A 129 -8.13 19.86 6.82
CA VAL A 129 -7.90 18.64 7.60
C VAL A 129 -9.14 17.76 7.56
N ILE A 130 -8.97 16.52 7.12
CA ILE A 130 -9.98 15.44 7.13
C ILE A 130 -9.31 14.19 7.70
N ASN A 131 -10.00 13.46 8.57
CA ASN A 131 -9.46 12.28 9.25
C ASN A 131 -8.11 12.55 9.95
N ARG A 132 -7.93 13.74 10.51
CA ARG A 132 -6.66 14.23 11.10
C ARG A 132 -5.51 14.34 10.11
N SER A 133 -5.77 14.19 8.81
CA SER A 133 -4.83 14.25 7.70
C SER A 133 -4.99 15.57 6.95
N ILE A 134 -3.92 16.18 6.51
CA ILE A 134 -4.00 17.34 5.63
C ILE A 134 -4.34 16.85 4.24
N TYR A 135 -5.40 17.36 3.63
CA TYR A 135 -5.83 17.01 2.28
C TYR A 135 -5.71 18.18 1.32
N TRP A 136 -5.60 17.85 0.04
CA TRP A 136 -5.63 18.78 -1.09
C TRP A 136 -6.58 18.26 -2.14
N ILE A 137 -7.34 19.17 -2.73
CA ILE A 137 -8.19 18.94 -3.89
C ILE A 137 -7.95 20.10 -4.85
N ASP A 138 -7.55 19.78 -6.08
CA ASP A 138 -7.38 20.73 -7.18
C ASP A 138 -8.30 20.33 -8.34
N LYS A 139 -9.14 21.25 -8.82
CA LYS A 139 -10.10 20.97 -9.88
C LYS A 139 -10.12 22.08 -10.93
N PRO A 140 -9.98 21.76 -12.24
CA PRO A 140 -10.19 22.71 -13.32
C PRO A 140 -11.58 23.36 -13.28
N VAL A 141 -11.65 24.66 -13.48
CA VAL A 141 -12.91 25.42 -13.40
C VAL A 141 -13.75 25.25 -14.68
N GLY A 142 -15.05 25.11 -14.51
CA GLY A 142 -16.03 25.04 -15.60
C GLY A 142 -15.77 23.86 -16.57
N ASP A 143 -15.90 24.12 -17.85
CA ASP A 143 -15.77 23.12 -18.93
C ASP A 143 -14.32 22.59 -19.11
N ALA A 144 -13.35 23.17 -18.41
CA ALA A 144 -11.99 22.62 -18.38
C ALA A 144 -11.89 21.31 -17.60
N TRP A 145 -12.83 21.05 -16.66
CA TRP A 145 -12.90 19.76 -15.98
C TRP A 145 -13.56 18.70 -16.86
N ASN A 146 -12.88 17.59 -17.08
CA ASN A 146 -13.36 16.47 -17.90
C ASN A 146 -14.34 15.52 -17.16
N GLY A 147 -14.73 15.87 -15.92
CA GLY A 147 -15.63 15.07 -15.09
C GLY A 147 -14.95 13.92 -14.34
N ARG A 148 -13.62 13.81 -14.34
CA ARG A 148 -12.87 12.67 -13.78
C ARG A 148 -11.95 13.12 -12.66
N LEU A 149 -11.62 12.18 -11.77
CA LEU A 149 -10.76 12.39 -10.60
C LEU A 149 -9.56 11.44 -10.64
N ILE A 150 -8.36 11.98 -10.50
CA ILE A 150 -7.16 11.22 -10.16
C ILE A 150 -6.96 11.32 -8.65
N TYR A 151 -6.99 10.18 -7.95
CA TYR A 151 -6.67 10.12 -6.54
C TYR A 151 -5.22 9.63 -6.37
N ARG A 152 -4.36 10.47 -5.80
CA ARG A 152 -2.93 10.21 -5.75
C ARG A 152 -2.47 9.67 -4.40
N TYR A 153 -1.57 8.67 -4.45
CA TYR A 153 -1.05 7.96 -3.30
C TYR A 153 0.48 8.07 -3.23
N GLY A 154 1.00 8.51 -2.10
CA GLY A 154 2.44 8.59 -1.86
C GLY A 154 3.05 7.26 -1.41
N GLY A 155 4.31 7.04 -1.81
CA GLY A 155 5.08 5.84 -1.52
C GLY A 155 5.65 5.78 -0.10
N GLY A 156 6.62 4.87 0.10
CA GLY A 156 7.27 4.61 1.37
C GLY A 156 6.52 3.58 2.25
N CYS A 157 6.95 3.45 3.50
CA CYS A 157 6.25 2.71 4.57
C CYS A 157 6.80 3.17 5.92
N GLY A 158 6.29 4.28 6.44
CA GLY A 158 6.67 4.88 7.72
C GLY A 158 5.64 4.64 8.82
N THR A 159 5.99 5.00 10.04
CA THR A 159 5.17 4.81 11.22
C THR A 159 5.27 6.02 12.15
N SER A 160 5.15 7.21 11.58
CA SER A 160 5.59 8.45 12.22
C SER A 160 4.77 8.88 13.44
N PHE A 161 3.49 8.48 13.54
CA PHE A 161 2.54 9.03 14.53
C PHE A 161 2.46 10.57 14.50
N GLY A 162 2.81 11.15 13.36
CA GLY A 162 2.67 12.55 13.02
C GLY A 162 1.68 12.76 11.89
N GLN A 163 1.24 13.99 11.69
CA GLN A 163 0.36 14.38 10.59
C GLN A 163 1.12 14.38 9.25
N GLY A 164 2.43 14.64 9.31
CA GLY A 164 3.36 14.52 8.19
C GLY A 164 3.20 15.56 7.10
N ALA A 165 3.85 15.29 5.98
CA ALA A 165 3.73 16.06 4.75
C ALA A 165 3.30 15.13 3.61
N PRO A 166 2.58 15.62 2.59
CA PRO A 166 2.39 14.86 1.37
C PRO A 166 3.77 14.72 0.72
N MET A 167 4.05 13.58 0.15
CA MET A 167 5.11 13.52 -0.84
C MET A 167 4.75 14.49 -1.98
N THR A 168 5.71 14.81 -2.86
CA THR A 168 5.58 15.72 -4.01
C THR A 168 4.42 15.42 -4.99
N VAL A 169 3.39 14.77 -4.50
CA VAL A 169 2.19 14.29 -5.18
C VAL A 169 1.17 15.39 -5.39
N VAL A 170 1.28 16.52 -4.66
CA VAL A 170 0.29 17.60 -4.70
C VAL A 170 0.32 18.31 -6.04
N ASP A 171 1.51 18.47 -6.60
CA ASP A 171 1.72 19.23 -7.82
C ASP A 171 1.68 18.31 -9.04
N ALA A 172 0.50 18.16 -9.64
CA ALA A 172 0.31 17.38 -10.85
C ALA A 172 -0.24 18.23 -12.02
N PRO A 173 0.50 19.26 -12.49
CA PRO A 173 0.00 20.13 -13.54
C PRO A 173 -0.35 19.39 -14.84
N GLY A 174 0.28 18.25 -15.13
CA GLY A 174 -0.03 17.43 -16.29
C GLY A 174 -1.44 16.86 -16.25
N PHE A 175 -1.89 16.33 -15.11
CA PHE A 175 -3.25 15.82 -14.96
C PHE A 175 -4.28 16.95 -15.04
N LEU A 176 -4.00 18.08 -14.39
CA LEU A 176 -4.86 19.25 -14.47
C LEU A 176 -4.95 19.78 -15.91
N GLU A 177 -3.84 19.86 -16.66
CA GLU A 177 -3.83 20.26 -18.08
C GLU A 177 -4.64 19.33 -18.98
N ALA A 178 -4.67 18.03 -18.65
CA ALA A 178 -5.52 17.03 -19.31
C ALA A 178 -6.99 17.09 -18.85
N GLY A 179 -7.32 18.02 -17.94
CA GLY A 179 -8.69 18.27 -17.48
C GLY A 179 -9.12 17.41 -16.29
N TYR A 180 -8.26 16.58 -15.70
CA TYR A 180 -8.61 15.82 -14.50
C TYR A 180 -8.61 16.72 -13.27
N ALA A 181 -9.52 16.46 -12.33
CA ALA A 181 -9.33 16.90 -10.95
C ALA A 181 -8.33 15.97 -10.24
N VAL A 182 -7.64 16.48 -9.23
CA VAL A 182 -6.65 15.74 -8.44
C VAL A 182 -6.96 15.86 -6.96
N ALA A 183 -6.87 14.75 -6.21
CA ALA A 183 -7.00 14.74 -4.76
C ALA A 183 -5.92 13.87 -4.11
N THR A 184 -5.50 14.24 -2.91
CA THR A 184 -4.57 13.48 -2.07
C THR A 184 -4.67 13.92 -0.61
N ALA A 185 -4.04 13.15 0.30
CA ALA A 185 -3.90 13.55 1.71
C ALA A 185 -2.61 12.98 2.32
N THR A 186 -2.17 13.54 3.46
CA THR A 186 -0.95 13.09 4.11
C THR A 186 -1.03 11.63 4.57
N PHE A 187 -2.20 11.14 5.03
CA PHE A 187 -2.39 9.73 5.39
C PHE A 187 -2.58 8.80 4.19
N ASN A 188 -2.66 9.35 2.98
CA ASN A 188 -2.50 8.61 1.72
C ASN A 188 -1.04 8.59 1.23
N THR A 189 -0.10 9.01 2.07
CA THR A 189 1.34 8.85 1.87
C THR A 189 1.85 7.82 2.86
N PHE A 190 2.17 6.61 2.40
CA PHE A 190 2.60 5.51 3.27
C PHE A 190 3.88 5.84 4.06
N GLN A 191 4.74 6.73 3.57
CA GLN A 191 5.88 7.21 4.36
C GLN A 191 5.44 7.90 5.66
N VAL A 192 4.27 8.51 5.70
CA VAL A 192 3.70 9.11 6.91
C VAL A 192 3.07 8.05 7.80
N GLN A 193 2.20 7.22 7.24
CA GLN A 193 1.50 6.16 7.95
C GLN A 193 1.26 4.94 7.06
N CYS A 194 2.06 3.88 7.24
CA CYS A 194 1.92 2.63 6.52
C CYS A 194 0.79 1.78 7.11
N ASN A 195 -0.43 2.28 6.97
CA ASN A 195 -1.66 1.63 7.41
C ASN A 195 -2.71 1.79 6.30
N ASP A 196 -2.94 0.73 5.54
CA ASP A 196 -3.84 0.73 4.38
C ASP A 196 -5.32 0.91 4.75
N VAL A 197 -5.72 0.54 5.97
CA VAL A 197 -7.09 0.78 6.46
C VAL A 197 -7.30 2.27 6.73
N LEU A 198 -6.36 2.91 7.40
CA LEU A 198 -6.40 4.35 7.65
C LEU A 198 -6.33 5.14 6.33
N SER A 199 -5.50 4.68 5.39
CA SER A 199 -5.42 5.27 4.04
C SER A 199 -6.75 5.16 3.29
N ALA A 200 -7.41 3.99 3.32
CA ALA A 200 -8.70 3.79 2.69
C ALA A 200 -9.80 4.66 3.31
N GLU A 201 -9.83 4.78 4.65
CA GLU A 201 -10.75 5.66 5.37
C GLU A 201 -10.54 7.12 4.97
N THR A 202 -9.29 7.58 4.92
CA THR A 202 -8.95 8.93 4.46
C THR A 202 -9.36 9.14 3.00
N THR A 203 -9.11 8.17 2.12
CA THR A 203 -9.56 8.22 0.71
C THR A 203 -11.06 8.38 0.60
N MET A 204 -11.83 7.60 1.38
CA MET A 204 -13.29 7.67 1.40
C MET A 204 -13.77 9.07 1.81
N MET A 205 -13.24 9.59 2.90
CA MET A 205 -13.66 10.88 3.46
C MET A 205 -13.27 12.07 2.55
N VAL A 206 -12.09 12.05 1.94
CA VAL A 206 -11.66 13.09 0.99
C VAL A 206 -12.43 13.00 -0.32
N LYS A 207 -12.72 11.79 -0.83
CA LYS A 207 -13.58 11.59 -2.01
C LYS A 207 -15.02 12.05 -1.72
N GLU A 208 -15.55 11.79 -0.53
CA GLU A 208 -16.84 12.30 -0.08
C GLU A 208 -16.87 13.84 -0.13
N ARG A 209 -15.87 14.50 0.45
CA ARG A 209 -15.72 15.97 0.43
C ARG A 209 -15.64 16.50 -1.00
N PHE A 210 -14.89 15.84 -1.89
CA PHE A 210 -14.84 16.19 -3.31
C PHE A 210 -16.24 16.16 -3.94
N ILE A 211 -16.96 15.06 -3.72
CA ILE A 211 -18.31 14.84 -4.29
C ILE A 211 -19.31 15.89 -3.78
N GLU A 212 -19.29 16.19 -2.50
CA GLU A 212 -20.19 17.16 -1.89
C GLU A 212 -19.98 18.60 -2.38
N ARG A 213 -18.76 18.90 -2.78
CA ARG A 213 -18.41 20.23 -3.27
C ARG A 213 -18.56 20.38 -4.78
N PHE A 214 -18.17 19.38 -5.54
CA PHE A 214 -17.99 19.47 -6.99
C PHE A 214 -18.91 18.54 -7.79
N GLY A 215 -19.64 17.65 -7.13
CA GLY A 215 -20.44 16.60 -7.76
C GLY A 215 -19.68 15.29 -7.97
N VAL A 216 -20.41 14.28 -8.42
CA VAL A 216 -19.89 12.91 -8.56
C VAL A 216 -18.99 12.80 -9.79
N PRO A 217 -17.71 12.40 -9.65
CA PRO A 217 -16.85 12.17 -10.79
C PRO A 217 -17.34 10.96 -11.59
N VAL A 218 -17.17 11.00 -12.92
CA VAL A 218 -17.51 9.87 -13.81
C VAL A 218 -16.66 8.65 -13.47
N HIS A 219 -15.37 8.88 -13.25
CA HIS A 219 -14.41 7.86 -12.81
C HIS A 219 -13.45 8.45 -11.78
N THR A 220 -12.98 7.58 -10.87
CA THR A 220 -11.88 7.84 -9.94
C THR A 220 -10.76 6.85 -10.23
N ILE A 221 -9.65 7.35 -10.74
CA ILE A 221 -8.46 6.54 -11.06
C ILE A 221 -7.43 6.74 -9.95
N GLY A 222 -6.99 5.65 -9.32
CA GLY A 222 -5.85 5.68 -8.40
C GLY A 222 -4.54 5.80 -9.17
N GLU A 223 -3.61 6.64 -8.67
CA GLU A 223 -2.25 6.75 -9.19
C GLU A 223 -1.25 6.84 -8.05
N GLY A 224 -0.14 6.13 -8.14
CA GLY A 224 0.93 6.22 -7.16
C GLY A 224 1.95 5.11 -7.26
N ALA A 225 3.16 5.42 -6.77
CA ALA A 225 4.30 4.53 -6.88
C ALA A 225 4.63 3.84 -5.54
N SER A 226 5.21 2.61 -5.60
CA SER A 226 5.76 1.92 -4.44
C SER A 226 4.69 1.67 -3.36
N GLY A 227 4.82 2.23 -2.16
CA GLY A 227 3.75 2.22 -1.15
C GLY A 227 2.42 2.80 -1.65
N GLY A 228 2.44 3.69 -2.66
CA GLY A 228 1.25 4.19 -3.34
C GLY A 228 0.52 3.11 -4.14
N ALA A 229 1.25 2.20 -4.77
CA ALA A 229 0.67 1.04 -5.44
C ALA A 229 0.06 0.04 -4.43
N ILE A 230 0.73 -0.20 -3.30
CA ILE A 230 0.19 -1.04 -2.21
C ILE A 230 -1.19 -0.56 -1.76
N GLN A 231 -1.32 0.76 -1.54
CA GLN A 231 -2.58 1.36 -1.12
C GLN A 231 -3.70 1.07 -2.13
N GLN A 232 -3.43 1.27 -3.42
CA GLN A 232 -4.41 1.02 -4.49
C GLN A 232 -4.84 -0.45 -4.55
N HIS A 233 -3.89 -1.39 -4.49
CA HIS A 233 -4.19 -2.82 -4.49
C HIS A 233 -5.09 -3.22 -3.31
N LEU A 234 -4.76 -2.77 -2.09
CA LEU A 234 -5.53 -3.11 -0.91
C LEU A 234 -6.87 -2.35 -0.80
N ILE A 235 -6.95 -1.13 -1.33
CA ILE A 235 -8.22 -0.40 -1.46
C ILE A 235 -9.14 -1.13 -2.43
N ALA A 236 -8.67 -1.56 -3.59
CA ALA A 236 -9.44 -2.34 -4.54
C ALA A 236 -9.93 -3.67 -3.95
N GLN A 237 -9.10 -4.34 -3.13
CA GLN A 237 -9.49 -5.56 -2.45
C GLN A 237 -10.56 -5.33 -1.38
N ASN A 238 -10.34 -4.36 -0.49
CA ASN A 238 -11.06 -4.27 0.78
C ASN A 238 -12.20 -3.25 0.77
N TYR A 239 -12.15 -2.25 -0.13
CA TYR A 239 -13.08 -1.10 -0.17
C TYR A 239 -13.59 -0.83 -1.59
N PRO A 240 -14.36 -1.77 -2.18
CA PRO A 240 -14.90 -1.64 -3.52
C PRO A 240 -15.66 -0.34 -3.75
N GLY A 241 -15.43 0.31 -4.91
CA GLY A 241 -16.09 1.56 -5.29
C GLY A 241 -15.35 2.83 -4.88
N LEU A 242 -14.25 2.74 -4.11
CA LEU A 242 -13.38 3.90 -3.90
C LEU A 242 -12.57 4.24 -5.15
N LEU A 243 -12.07 3.23 -5.85
CA LEU A 243 -11.36 3.36 -7.13
C LEU A 243 -12.09 2.60 -8.22
N ASP A 244 -12.10 3.15 -9.43
CA ASP A 244 -12.65 2.54 -10.63
C ASP A 244 -11.54 1.92 -11.50
N ALA A 245 -10.30 2.41 -11.39
CA ALA A 245 -9.10 1.84 -11.99
C ALA A 245 -7.85 2.18 -11.16
N SER A 246 -6.73 1.50 -11.44
CA SER A 246 -5.46 1.67 -10.74
C SER A 246 -4.28 1.75 -11.72
N LEU A 247 -3.49 2.82 -11.60
CA LEU A 247 -2.13 2.90 -12.14
C LEU A 247 -1.14 2.69 -10.99
N ALA A 248 -0.74 1.44 -10.80
CA ALA A 248 0.20 1.04 -9.77
C ALA A 248 1.63 1.08 -10.32
N ILE A 249 2.40 2.09 -9.94
CA ILE A 249 3.76 2.31 -10.44
C ILE A 249 4.76 1.66 -9.48
N LEU A 250 5.77 0.94 -10.01
CA LEU A 250 6.75 0.20 -9.19
C LEU A 250 6.05 -0.64 -8.10
N PRO A 251 5.13 -1.53 -8.47
CA PRO A 251 4.13 -2.10 -7.59
C PRO A 251 4.68 -3.13 -6.62
N PHE A 252 4.00 -3.22 -5.47
CA PHE A 252 4.10 -4.30 -4.49
C PHE A 252 2.70 -4.79 -4.15
N PRO A 253 2.50 -6.10 -3.86
CA PRO A 253 1.17 -6.61 -3.52
C PRO A 253 0.59 -6.06 -2.22
N ASP A 254 1.39 -6.06 -1.14
CA ASP A 254 1.03 -5.56 0.20
C ASP A 254 2.27 -5.35 1.08
N ALA A 255 2.13 -4.55 2.15
CA ALA A 255 3.24 -4.24 3.05
C ALA A 255 3.63 -5.42 3.96
N ILE A 256 2.71 -6.34 4.26
CA ILE A 256 2.93 -7.40 5.25
C ILE A 256 3.79 -8.51 4.68
N SER A 257 3.48 -9.00 3.46
CA SER A 257 4.32 -10.01 2.80
C SER A 257 5.71 -9.44 2.44
N ILE A 258 5.81 -8.16 2.09
CA ILE A 258 7.08 -7.49 1.82
C ILE A 258 7.94 -7.37 3.09
N SER A 259 7.33 -7.14 4.26
CA SER A 259 8.06 -7.07 5.54
C SER A 259 8.88 -8.32 5.84
N ALA A 260 8.44 -9.48 5.35
CA ALA A 260 9.22 -10.71 5.46
C ALA A 260 10.54 -10.63 4.67
N GLY A 261 10.50 -10.17 3.40
CA GLY A 261 11.70 -9.96 2.58
C GLY A 261 12.67 -8.94 3.17
N VAL A 262 12.15 -7.81 3.68
CA VAL A 262 12.96 -6.79 4.39
C VAL A 262 13.68 -7.40 5.60
N SER A 263 12.93 -8.16 6.42
CA SER A 263 13.46 -8.79 7.63
C SER A 263 14.49 -9.85 7.30
N ASP A 264 14.23 -10.69 6.29
CA ASP A 264 15.17 -11.73 5.83
C ASP A 264 16.47 -11.11 5.30
N CYS A 265 16.39 -9.99 4.55
CA CYS A 265 17.56 -9.23 4.11
C CYS A 265 18.41 -8.71 5.29
N GLY A 266 17.77 -8.17 6.33
CA GLY A 266 18.47 -7.72 7.53
C GLY A 266 19.18 -8.86 8.27
N LEU A 267 18.54 -10.04 8.40
CA LEU A 267 19.16 -11.23 8.98
C LEU A 267 20.36 -11.71 8.16
N LEU A 268 20.22 -11.77 6.83
CA LEU A 268 21.28 -12.16 5.92
C LEU A 268 22.47 -11.21 5.96
N ASN A 269 22.24 -9.90 5.93
CA ASN A 269 23.30 -8.91 6.03
C ASN A 269 24.06 -9.01 7.37
N ASN A 270 23.34 -9.22 8.48
CA ASN A 270 23.95 -9.47 9.78
C ASN A 270 24.80 -10.75 9.77
N TYR A 271 24.31 -11.83 9.16
CA TYR A 271 25.09 -13.07 9.01
C TYR A 271 26.34 -12.85 8.17
N TYR A 272 26.25 -12.12 7.05
CA TYR A 272 27.40 -11.79 6.18
C TYR A 272 28.43 -10.87 6.85
N ALA A 273 28.00 -9.99 7.76
CA ALA A 273 28.92 -9.17 8.54
C ALA A 273 29.69 -9.98 9.58
N GLY A 274 29.18 -11.15 9.99
CA GLY A 274 29.78 -12.04 10.99
C GLY A 274 30.27 -13.36 10.41
N LYS A 275 29.56 -14.44 10.74
CA LYS A 275 29.91 -15.85 10.40
C LYS A 275 30.01 -16.10 8.90
N GLY A 276 29.19 -15.44 8.08
CA GLY A 276 29.17 -15.57 6.62
C GLY A 276 30.12 -14.64 5.87
N SER A 277 31.10 -14.02 6.57
CA SER A 277 32.00 -13.04 5.94
C SER A 277 32.88 -13.62 4.82
N SER A 278 33.14 -14.91 4.83
CA SER A 278 33.91 -15.61 3.80
C SER A 278 33.13 -15.95 2.53
N LEU A 279 31.78 -15.79 2.54
CA LEU A 279 30.98 -16.02 1.35
C LEU A 279 31.29 -14.99 0.27
N THR A 280 31.51 -15.47 -0.95
CA THR A 280 31.73 -14.62 -2.13
C THR A 280 30.45 -13.86 -2.50
N GLU A 281 30.58 -12.80 -3.31
CA GLU A 281 29.43 -12.06 -3.79
C GLU A 281 28.45 -12.94 -4.58
N ALA A 282 28.95 -13.80 -5.45
CA ALA A 282 28.12 -14.76 -6.21
C ALA A 282 27.32 -15.68 -5.28
N GLN A 283 27.93 -16.18 -4.20
CA GLN A 283 27.23 -16.99 -3.20
C GLN A 283 26.14 -16.19 -2.48
N ARG A 284 26.43 -14.94 -2.11
CA ARG A 284 25.44 -14.06 -1.47
C ARG A 284 24.27 -13.73 -2.40
N ILE A 285 24.52 -13.48 -3.69
CA ILE A 285 23.48 -13.30 -4.70
C ILE A 285 22.58 -14.54 -4.79
N ALA A 286 23.17 -15.73 -4.87
CA ALA A 286 22.42 -16.99 -4.94
C ALA A 286 21.57 -17.26 -3.67
N ILE A 287 22.03 -16.81 -2.49
CA ILE A 287 21.30 -16.92 -1.22
C ILE A 287 20.19 -15.85 -1.13
N ASN A 288 20.45 -14.64 -1.60
CA ASN A 288 19.50 -13.52 -1.50
C ASN A 288 18.38 -13.60 -2.54
N GLY A 289 18.64 -14.21 -3.70
CA GLY A 289 17.68 -14.31 -4.80
C GLY A 289 17.56 -13.05 -5.67
N HIS A 290 18.03 -11.90 -5.21
CA HIS A 290 18.04 -10.64 -5.96
C HIS A 290 19.11 -10.62 -7.06
N ALA A 291 19.00 -9.70 -8.02
CA ALA A 291 19.98 -9.53 -9.09
C ALA A 291 21.39 -9.19 -8.57
N VAL A 292 21.47 -8.44 -7.50
CA VAL A 292 22.71 -7.96 -6.86
C VAL A 292 22.58 -7.93 -5.33
N THR A 293 23.70 -7.95 -4.62
CA THR A 293 23.71 -7.87 -3.14
C THR A 293 23.25 -6.50 -2.61
N GLY A 294 23.30 -5.47 -3.44
CA GLY A 294 22.88 -4.10 -3.11
C GLY A 294 21.41 -4.01 -2.68
N THR A 295 20.52 -4.80 -3.29
CA THR A 295 19.09 -4.80 -2.99
C THR A 295 18.81 -5.11 -1.52
N CYS A 296 19.40 -6.17 -0.95
CA CYS A 296 19.23 -6.48 0.47
C CYS A 296 19.78 -5.38 1.40
N LYS A 297 20.88 -4.71 1.02
CA LYS A 297 21.40 -3.57 1.79
C LYS A 297 20.45 -2.38 1.76
N LEU A 298 19.84 -2.12 0.61
CA LEU A 298 18.86 -1.03 0.46
C LEU A 298 17.57 -1.34 1.24
N TRP A 299 17.07 -2.58 1.20
CA TRP A 299 15.94 -3.01 2.02
C TRP A 299 16.20 -2.78 3.51
N GLU A 300 17.39 -3.19 4.01
CA GLU A 300 17.78 -3.00 5.41
C GLU A 300 17.83 -1.51 5.78
N SER A 301 18.57 -0.70 5.00
CA SER A 301 18.79 0.72 5.33
C SER A 301 17.52 1.56 5.20
N SER A 302 16.56 1.18 4.36
CA SER A 302 15.36 1.98 4.10
C SER A 302 14.17 1.62 4.98
N PHE A 303 14.04 0.35 5.41
CA PHE A 303 12.79 -0.11 6.01
C PHE A 303 12.96 -0.96 7.28
N LEU A 304 14.15 -1.48 7.60
CA LEU A 304 14.32 -2.32 8.79
C LEU A 304 14.04 -1.55 10.09
N GLU A 305 14.29 -0.24 10.10
CA GLU A 305 13.96 0.63 11.24
C GLU A 305 12.46 0.63 11.54
N GLY A 306 11.59 0.52 10.53
CA GLY A 306 10.14 0.35 10.70
C GLY A 306 9.73 -0.89 11.50
N GLY A 307 10.62 -1.85 11.71
CA GLY A 307 10.45 -2.97 12.62
C GLY A 307 10.83 -2.68 14.08
N ARG A 308 11.49 -1.54 14.36
CA ARG A 308 12.02 -1.16 15.68
C ARG A 308 11.14 -0.11 16.34
N PRO A 309 10.63 -0.33 17.56
CA PRO A 309 9.69 0.59 18.19
C PRO A 309 10.30 1.93 18.62
N GLU A 310 11.62 2.05 18.66
CA GLU A 310 12.32 3.27 19.08
C GLU A 310 12.61 4.23 17.90
N ASP A 311 12.61 3.73 16.64
CA ASP A 311 13.22 4.44 15.50
C ASP A 311 12.21 5.08 14.54
N GLY A 312 10.97 4.57 14.43
CA GLY A 312 9.99 5.00 13.41
C GLY A 312 9.22 6.29 13.72
N CYS A 313 9.40 6.91 14.88
CA CYS A 313 8.64 8.10 15.30
C CYS A 313 9.02 9.35 14.49
N ALA A 314 8.04 10.25 14.26
CA ALA A 314 8.30 11.57 13.68
C ALA A 314 9.32 12.36 14.51
N SER A 315 10.14 13.16 13.84
CA SER A 315 11.20 13.96 14.50
C SER A 315 10.66 15.01 15.47
N GLY A 316 9.40 15.45 15.30
CA GLY A 316 8.72 16.38 16.20
C GLY A 316 8.31 15.76 17.55
N ILE A 317 8.32 14.41 17.67
CA ILE A 317 7.92 13.74 18.90
C ILE A 317 9.08 13.75 19.91
N PRO A 318 8.88 14.27 21.15
CA PRO A 318 9.91 14.28 22.17
C PRO A 318 10.40 12.87 22.51
N LYS A 319 11.71 12.68 22.65
CA LYS A 319 12.30 11.37 23.02
C LYS A 319 11.75 10.81 24.33
N SER A 320 11.31 11.67 25.26
CA SER A 320 10.66 11.27 26.51
C SER A 320 9.32 10.55 26.31
N GLU A 321 8.66 10.78 25.18
CA GLU A 321 7.38 10.12 24.85
C GLU A 321 7.62 8.79 24.12
N ILE A 322 8.81 8.57 23.53
CA ILE A 322 9.12 7.39 22.75
C ILE A 322 9.48 6.21 23.66
N TYR A 323 9.05 5.02 23.25
CA TYR A 323 9.38 3.77 23.92
C TYR A 323 10.89 3.55 24.03
N ASN A 324 11.31 3.11 25.20
CA ASN A 324 12.63 2.53 25.43
C ASN A 324 12.50 1.44 26.48
N ALA A 325 13.01 0.25 26.20
CA ALA A 325 12.82 -0.93 27.05
C ALA A 325 13.33 -0.76 28.50
N GLN A 326 14.37 0.09 28.71
CA GLN A 326 14.98 0.32 30.03
C GLN A 326 14.43 1.58 30.71
N THR A 327 14.31 2.69 29.95
CA THR A 327 14.06 4.03 30.54
C THR A 327 12.62 4.50 30.38
N ASN A 328 11.89 4.01 29.36
CA ASN A 328 10.49 4.36 29.11
C ASN A 328 9.68 3.18 28.54
N PRO A 329 9.47 2.09 29.28
CA PRO A 329 8.81 0.88 28.78
C PRO A 329 7.31 1.07 28.46
N LYS A 330 6.72 2.21 28.82
CA LYS A 330 5.33 2.59 28.53
C LYS A 330 5.23 3.66 27.45
N GLY A 331 6.35 4.09 26.86
CA GLY A 331 6.38 5.08 25.81
C GLY A 331 5.74 4.60 24.50
N LEU A 332 5.55 5.54 23.58
CA LEU A 332 5.00 5.28 22.26
C LEU A 332 5.94 4.37 21.46
N ARG A 333 5.41 3.27 20.97
CA ARG A 333 6.12 2.34 20.09
C ARG A 333 5.82 2.69 18.64
N CYS A 334 6.84 3.05 17.87
CA CYS A 334 6.71 3.53 16.50
C CYS A 334 7.19 2.48 15.49
N ALA A 335 6.75 1.22 15.64
CA ALA A 335 6.99 0.20 14.64
C ALA A 335 5.74 -0.06 13.79
N LEU A 336 5.92 -0.64 12.61
CA LEU A 336 4.83 -0.98 11.69
C LEU A 336 3.69 -1.79 12.35
N PRO A 337 3.95 -2.82 13.19
CA PRO A 337 2.89 -3.49 13.92
C PRO A 337 2.13 -2.57 14.88
N ASP A 338 2.82 -1.64 15.53
CA ASP A 338 2.21 -0.73 16.51
C ASP A 338 1.31 0.30 15.81
N ALA A 339 1.68 0.77 14.62
CA ALA A 339 0.85 1.62 13.75
C ALA A 339 -0.37 0.89 13.17
N ASN A 340 -0.36 -0.45 13.18
CA ASN A 340 -1.44 -1.31 12.69
C ASN A 340 -2.07 -2.13 13.82
N VAL A 341 -1.96 -1.69 15.07
CA VAL A 341 -2.41 -2.46 16.24
C VAL A 341 -3.91 -2.74 16.25
N ASN A 342 -4.72 -1.86 15.67
CA ASN A 342 -6.17 -2.07 15.53
C ASN A 342 -6.47 -3.30 14.66
N GLN A 343 -5.67 -3.53 13.64
CA GLN A 343 -5.81 -4.62 12.67
C GLN A 343 -5.17 -5.91 13.17
N PHE A 344 -3.99 -5.82 13.80
CA PHE A 344 -3.22 -6.99 14.25
C PHE A 344 -3.59 -7.46 15.67
N GLY A 345 -4.12 -6.57 16.51
CA GLY A 345 -4.38 -6.84 17.91
C GLY A 345 -3.11 -6.78 18.77
N ARG A 346 -3.30 -7.01 20.07
CA ARG A 346 -2.24 -6.95 21.07
C ARG A 346 -1.93 -8.33 21.64
N ASP A 347 -0.66 -8.56 21.91
CA ASP A 347 -0.22 -9.69 22.72
C ASP A 347 -0.77 -9.56 24.15
N PRO A 348 -1.49 -10.56 24.67
CA PRO A 348 -2.14 -10.46 25.98
C PRO A 348 -1.17 -10.41 27.18
N LYS A 349 0.09 -10.80 26.98
CA LYS A 349 1.11 -10.82 28.05
C LYS A 349 1.86 -9.50 28.13
N THR A 350 2.23 -8.95 26.96
CA THR A 350 3.05 -7.73 26.90
C THR A 350 2.21 -6.47 26.66
N GLY A 351 1.01 -6.59 26.10
CA GLY A 351 0.19 -5.48 25.64
C GLY A 351 0.70 -4.83 24.35
N PHE A 352 1.82 -5.28 23.79
CA PHE A 352 2.39 -4.76 22.54
C PHE A 352 1.62 -5.29 21.32
N ALA A 353 1.70 -4.59 20.21
CA ALA A 353 1.12 -5.05 18.95
C ALA A 353 1.72 -6.38 18.52
N GLN A 354 0.87 -7.28 18.03
CA GLN A 354 1.32 -8.56 17.47
C GLN A 354 2.00 -8.34 16.11
N ARG A 355 2.89 -9.26 15.73
CA ARG A 355 3.67 -9.20 14.51
C ARG A 355 3.38 -10.41 13.62
N ALA A 356 3.01 -10.18 12.36
CA ALA A 356 2.78 -11.22 11.36
C ALA A 356 4.09 -11.63 10.65
N LEU A 357 5.18 -11.77 11.39
CA LEU A 357 6.51 -12.10 10.89
C LEU A 357 6.95 -13.45 11.45
N ASP A 358 7.33 -14.37 10.56
CA ASP A 358 7.78 -15.73 10.88
C ASP A 358 8.98 -16.14 10.02
N SER A 359 9.91 -16.90 10.57
CA SER A 359 11.03 -17.49 9.83
C SER A 359 11.30 -18.96 10.20
N VAL A 360 10.40 -19.58 10.95
CA VAL A 360 10.51 -21.00 11.34
C VAL A 360 10.42 -21.87 10.10
N GLY A 361 11.37 -22.81 9.97
CA GLY A 361 11.41 -23.76 8.86
C GLY A 361 11.97 -23.21 7.54
N VAL A 362 12.17 -21.89 7.40
CA VAL A 362 12.75 -21.29 6.19
C VAL A 362 14.20 -21.74 6.03
N GLN A 363 14.50 -22.34 4.88
CA GLN A 363 15.82 -22.88 4.52
C GLN A 363 16.60 -21.89 3.66
N TYR A 364 17.15 -20.85 4.28
CA TYR A 364 17.90 -19.83 3.54
C TYR A 364 19.05 -20.46 2.74
N GLY A 365 19.13 -20.10 1.45
CA GLY A 365 20.13 -20.61 0.54
C GLY A 365 19.88 -22.04 0.02
N LEU A 366 18.64 -22.55 0.10
CA LEU A 366 18.29 -23.91 -0.36
C LEU A 366 18.67 -24.12 -1.84
N ASN A 367 18.25 -23.25 -2.74
CA ASN A 367 18.57 -23.38 -4.16
C ASN A 367 20.09 -23.27 -4.39
N ALA A 368 20.77 -22.36 -3.68
CA ALA A 368 22.23 -22.26 -3.76
C ALA A 368 22.97 -23.55 -3.32
N LEU A 369 22.40 -24.30 -2.36
CA LEU A 369 22.89 -25.62 -1.98
C LEU A 369 22.64 -26.65 -3.10
N ILE A 370 21.40 -26.73 -3.61
CA ILE A 370 21.01 -27.68 -4.67
C ILE A 370 21.86 -27.46 -5.93
N ASP A 371 22.08 -26.19 -6.30
CA ASP A 371 22.92 -25.78 -7.44
C ASP A 371 24.42 -25.87 -7.16
N LYS A 372 24.81 -26.29 -5.94
CA LYS A 372 26.21 -26.43 -5.50
C LYS A 372 27.01 -25.11 -5.53
N THR A 373 26.32 -23.96 -5.48
CA THR A 373 26.96 -22.66 -5.35
C THR A 373 27.51 -22.45 -3.94
N ILE A 374 26.87 -23.06 -2.94
CA ILE A 374 27.39 -23.16 -1.57
C ILE A 374 27.55 -24.63 -1.16
N THR A 375 28.44 -24.86 -0.20
CA THR A 375 28.66 -26.20 0.36
C THR A 375 27.60 -26.56 1.40
N VAL A 376 27.49 -27.85 1.73
CA VAL A 376 26.62 -28.33 2.83
C VAL A 376 26.95 -27.59 4.14
N ASP A 377 28.24 -27.46 4.48
CA ASP A 377 28.66 -26.79 5.72
C ASP A 377 28.28 -25.30 5.70
N GLN A 378 28.41 -24.59 4.57
CA GLN A 378 27.98 -23.19 4.44
C GLN A 378 26.45 -23.05 4.61
N PHE A 379 25.67 -23.98 4.06
CA PHE A 379 24.22 -24.02 4.23
C PHE A 379 23.82 -24.28 5.70
N LEU A 380 24.48 -25.25 6.35
CA LEU A 380 24.23 -25.56 7.76
C LEU A 380 24.62 -24.40 8.66
N ASP A 381 25.78 -23.79 8.44
CA ASP A 381 26.22 -22.58 9.19
C ASP A 381 25.24 -21.42 9.02
N LEU A 382 24.82 -21.12 7.79
CA LEU A 382 23.85 -20.07 7.53
C LEU A 382 22.56 -20.30 8.34
N ASN A 383 21.97 -21.46 8.25
CA ASN A 383 20.70 -21.76 8.88
C ASN A 383 20.78 -21.92 10.41
N GLU A 384 21.95 -22.29 10.96
CA GLU A 384 22.19 -22.36 12.40
C GLU A 384 22.36 -20.97 13.03
N PHE A 385 22.99 -20.02 12.30
CA PHE A 385 23.38 -18.72 12.86
C PHE A 385 22.59 -17.52 12.31
N ILE A 386 21.62 -17.73 11.42
CA ILE A 386 20.82 -16.64 10.84
C ILE A 386 19.98 -15.89 11.90
N GLY A 387 19.49 -16.59 12.94
CA GLY A 387 18.69 -16.00 14.00
C GLY A 387 17.28 -15.58 13.59
N GLY A 388 16.76 -14.57 14.27
CA GLY A 388 15.46 -13.94 14.08
C GLY A 388 15.37 -12.63 14.85
N TYR A 389 14.18 -12.03 14.93
CA TYR A 389 13.92 -10.78 15.65
C TYR A 389 13.07 -11.01 16.90
N ASP A 390 13.41 -10.30 17.96
CA ASP A 390 12.56 -10.18 19.16
C ASP A 390 11.46 -9.11 18.98
N VAL A 391 10.70 -8.86 20.05
CA VAL A 391 9.58 -7.89 20.06
C VAL A 391 10.05 -6.43 19.87
N ASP A 392 11.31 -6.15 20.11
CA ASP A 392 11.93 -4.83 19.93
C ASP A 392 12.69 -4.69 18.61
N GLY A 393 12.57 -5.69 17.72
CA GLY A 393 13.25 -5.68 16.42
C GLY A 393 14.76 -5.91 16.52
N LYS A 394 15.25 -6.45 17.64
CA LYS A 394 16.66 -6.83 17.82
C LYS A 394 16.90 -8.25 17.32
N ILE A 395 18.04 -8.46 16.69
CA ILE A 395 18.43 -9.81 16.24
C ILE A 395 18.80 -10.68 17.44
N VAL A 396 18.19 -11.87 17.49
CA VAL A 396 18.40 -12.89 18.52
C VAL A 396 18.71 -14.24 17.86
N ALA A 397 19.26 -15.19 18.63
CA ALA A 397 19.64 -16.50 18.07
C ALA A 397 18.42 -17.35 17.64
N ALA A 398 17.27 -17.18 18.28
CA ALA A 398 16.05 -17.91 17.93
C ALA A 398 15.41 -17.38 16.66
N ARG A 399 14.77 -18.26 15.87
CA ARG A 399 13.93 -17.86 14.74
C ARG A 399 12.76 -17.03 15.20
N THR A 400 12.33 -16.07 14.38
CA THR A 400 11.11 -15.30 14.60
C THR A 400 9.88 -16.19 14.49
N VAL A 401 8.93 -16.04 15.42
CA VAL A 401 7.70 -16.85 15.47
C VAL A 401 6.48 -15.93 15.46
N ALA A 402 5.65 -16.05 14.43
CA ALA A 402 4.36 -15.35 14.38
C ALA A 402 3.29 -16.17 15.13
N PRO A 403 2.49 -15.53 16.00
CA PRO A 403 1.26 -16.13 16.55
C PRO A 403 0.24 -16.43 15.44
N GLU A 404 -0.48 -17.55 15.58
CA GLU A 404 -1.45 -17.95 14.53
C GLU A 404 -2.64 -16.99 14.42
N ASP A 405 -3.05 -16.36 15.51
CA ASP A 405 -4.18 -15.44 15.54
C ASP A 405 -3.91 -14.13 14.78
N VAL A 406 -2.67 -13.59 14.79
CA VAL A 406 -2.33 -12.44 13.95
C VAL A 406 -2.27 -12.81 12.47
N LEU A 407 -1.85 -14.04 12.14
CA LEU A 407 -1.85 -14.53 10.77
C LEU A 407 -3.29 -14.65 10.24
N LYS A 408 -4.19 -15.25 11.02
CA LYS A 408 -5.63 -15.32 10.68
C LYS A 408 -6.22 -13.93 10.44
N ARG A 409 -5.90 -12.97 11.31
CA ARG A 409 -6.34 -11.58 11.11
C ARG A 409 -5.73 -10.95 9.86
N SER A 410 -4.46 -11.19 9.58
CA SER A 410 -3.78 -10.63 8.40
C SER A 410 -4.43 -11.08 7.08
N TYR A 411 -4.82 -12.34 6.98
CA TYR A 411 -5.54 -12.86 5.81
C TYR A 411 -7.03 -12.48 5.84
N GLY A 412 -7.75 -12.85 6.88
CA GLY A 412 -9.20 -12.66 6.96
C GLY A 412 -9.64 -11.21 6.89
N LYS A 413 -8.82 -10.29 7.41
CA LYS A 413 -9.06 -8.85 7.35
C LYS A 413 -8.40 -8.16 6.15
N GLY A 414 -7.86 -8.93 5.19
CA GLY A 414 -7.35 -8.39 3.94
C GLY A 414 -6.10 -7.53 4.06
N ARG A 415 -5.24 -7.77 5.07
CA ARG A 415 -3.93 -7.07 5.16
C ARG A 415 -2.90 -7.65 4.20
N VAL A 416 -3.15 -8.88 3.71
CA VAL A 416 -2.41 -9.52 2.63
C VAL A 416 -3.27 -9.47 1.36
N SER A 417 -2.69 -9.08 0.25
CA SER A 417 -3.36 -9.15 -1.04
C SER A 417 -3.51 -10.62 -1.47
N VAL A 418 -4.75 -11.05 -1.68
CA VAL A 418 -5.10 -12.43 -2.04
C VAL A 418 -5.92 -12.54 -3.33
N GLY A 419 -6.08 -11.45 -4.07
CA GLY A 419 -6.88 -11.40 -5.30
C GLY A 419 -8.39 -11.32 -5.04
N GLY A 420 -8.80 -10.72 -3.91
CA GLY A 420 -10.19 -10.56 -3.52
C GLY A 420 -10.84 -9.24 -3.92
N GLY A 421 -12.08 -9.03 -3.49
CA GLY A 421 -12.82 -7.78 -3.69
C GLY A 421 -12.95 -7.39 -5.16
N ASP A 422 -12.63 -6.13 -5.47
CA ASP A 422 -12.65 -5.59 -6.83
C ASP A 422 -11.31 -5.68 -7.56
N GLN A 423 -10.27 -6.27 -6.97
CA GLN A 423 -8.96 -6.42 -7.64
C GLN A 423 -9.05 -7.10 -9.02
N LYS A 424 -10.02 -8.00 -9.22
CA LYS A 424 -10.26 -8.67 -10.52
C LYS A 424 -11.25 -7.93 -11.41
N LYS A 425 -11.94 -6.92 -10.90
CA LYS A 425 -13.05 -6.27 -11.61
C LYS A 425 -12.65 -4.95 -12.24
N ILE A 426 -11.78 -4.19 -11.58
CA ILE A 426 -11.32 -2.90 -12.09
C ILE A 426 -10.08 -3.08 -12.97
N PRO A 427 -9.88 -2.23 -13.99
CA PRO A 427 -8.63 -2.17 -14.74
C PRO A 427 -7.44 -1.81 -13.84
N ILE A 428 -6.36 -2.60 -13.91
CA ILE A 428 -5.12 -2.38 -13.17
C ILE A 428 -3.94 -2.44 -14.14
N ILE A 429 -3.15 -1.39 -14.21
CA ILE A 429 -1.86 -1.38 -14.88
C ILE A 429 -0.76 -1.38 -13.82
N ASP A 430 -0.02 -2.49 -13.71
CA ASP A 430 1.23 -2.57 -12.97
C ASP A 430 2.38 -2.06 -13.84
N PHE A 431 2.81 -0.83 -13.57
CA PHE A 431 3.83 -0.15 -14.36
C PHE A 431 5.21 -0.30 -13.70
N ASN A 432 6.07 -1.11 -14.31
CA ASN A 432 7.42 -1.36 -13.82
C ASN A 432 8.46 -0.59 -14.63
N ILE A 433 9.47 -0.06 -13.92
CA ILE A 433 10.75 0.29 -14.52
C ILE A 433 11.74 -0.74 -14.04
N TYR A 434 12.48 -1.35 -14.97
CA TYR A 434 13.41 -2.40 -14.64
C TYR A 434 14.68 -1.82 -14.00
N THR A 435 14.81 -1.99 -12.70
CA THR A 435 15.90 -1.48 -11.86
C THR A 435 16.62 -2.57 -11.07
N ASP A 436 16.25 -3.85 -11.26
CA ASP A 436 16.81 -4.99 -10.53
C ASP A 436 18.34 -5.02 -10.59
N ALA A 437 18.92 -4.80 -11.77
CA ALA A 437 20.37 -4.78 -11.96
C ALA A 437 21.09 -3.59 -11.29
N LEU A 438 20.34 -2.56 -10.89
CA LEU A 438 20.85 -1.40 -10.16
C LEU A 438 20.85 -1.59 -8.64
N GLY A 439 20.27 -2.70 -8.16
CA GLY A 439 20.15 -3.00 -6.73
C GLY A 439 19.04 -2.22 -6.04
N ASP A 440 18.05 -1.76 -6.79
CA ASP A 440 16.85 -1.14 -6.24
C ASP A 440 15.94 -2.17 -5.57
N ILE A 441 15.06 -1.70 -4.70
CA ILE A 441 14.09 -2.53 -3.97
C ILE A 441 12.84 -2.83 -4.78
N HIS A 442 12.60 -2.12 -5.90
CA HIS A 442 11.43 -2.28 -6.74
C HIS A 442 11.63 -3.42 -7.74
N ASP A 443 11.86 -4.62 -7.21
CA ASP A 443 12.07 -5.83 -8.00
C ASP A 443 10.89 -6.09 -8.94
N ARG A 444 11.20 -6.37 -10.20
CA ARG A 444 10.18 -6.66 -11.22
C ARG A 444 9.24 -7.80 -10.85
N PHE A 445 9.74 -8.82 -10.13
CA PHE A 445 8.92 -9.98 -9.78
C PHE A 445 7.70 -9.67 -8.91
N ARG A 446 7.66 -8.51 -8.24
CA ARG A 446 6.53 -8.10 -7.37
C ARG A 446 5.21 -7.97 -8.13
N ALA A 447 5.24 -7.42 -9.36
CA ALA A 447 4.06 -7.38 -10.22
C ALA A 447 3.59 -8.78 -10.64
N PHE A 448 4.53 -9.69 -10.91
CA PHE A 448 4.21 -11.08 -11.22
C PHE A 448 3.71 -11.84 -9.98
N SER A 449 4.25 -11.55 -8.79
CA SER A 449 3.71 -12.04 -7.53
C SER A 449 2.26 -11.60 -7.33
N PHE A 450 1.93 -10.35 -7.62
CA PHE A 450 0.56 -9.86 -7.57
C PHE A 450 -0.34 -10.56 -8.59
N ARG A 451 0.13 -10.73 -9.85
CA ARG A 451 -0.57 -11.48 -10.89
C ARG A 451 -0.90 -12.92 -10.45
N GLU A 452 0.06 -13.63 -9.87
CA GLU A 452 -0.14 -14.98 -9.35
C GLU A 452 -1.22 -15.04 -8.24
N ARG A 453 -1.32 -13.99 -7.40
CA ARG A 453 -2.36 -13.88 -6.38
C ARG A 453 -3.72 -13.59 -6.97
N LEU A 454 -3.78 -12.77 -8.02
CA LEU A 454 -5.02 -12.52 -8.76
C LEU A 454 -5.50 -13.78 -9.47
N GLY A 455 -4.60 -14.63 -9.98
CA GLY A 455 -4.92 -15.67 -10.94
C GLY A 455 -5.43 -15.05 -12.25
N ASP A 456 -6.26 -15.78 -12.99
CA ASP A 456 -6.82 -15.27 -14.25
C ASP A 456 -7.64 -14.01 -14.02
N SER A 457 -7.14 -12.89 -14.54
CA SER A 457 -7.83 -11.60 -14.53
C SER A 457 -7.54 -10.87 -15.85
N PRO A 458 -8.54 -10.69 -16.71
CA PRO A 458 -8.40 -9.94 -17.96
C PRO A 458 -8.23 -8.43 -17.71
N ASN A 459 -8.43 -7.98 -16.48
CA ASN A 459 -8.36 -6.59 -16.08
C ASN A 459 -7.00 -6.20 -15.48
N HIS A 460 -6.03 -7.11 -15.42
CA HIS A 460 -4.68 -6.83 -14.93
C HIS A 460 -3.64 -6.99 -16.02
N VAL A 461 -2.84 -5.96 -16.23
CA VAL A 461 -1.73 -5.96 -17.20
C VAL A 461 -0.44 -5.45 -16.57
N ILE A 462 0.69 -5.93 -17.06
CA ILE A 462 2.03 -5.51 -16.64
C ILE A 462 2.71 -4.77 -17.79
N TRP A 463 3.16 -3.55 -17.50
CA TRP A 463 3.97 -2.75 -18.41
C TRP A 463 5.39 -2.63 -17.85
N THR A 464 6.40 -3.06 -18.62
CA THR A 464 7.80 -2.97 -18.21
C THR A 464 8.56 -1.97 -19.08
N ARG A 465 9.33 -1.09 -18.46
CA ARG A 465 10.19 -0.10 -19.12
C ARG A 465 11.64 -0.31 -18.73
N GLY A 466 12.50 -0.39 -19.74
CA GLY A 466 13.94 -0.31 -19.54
C GLY A 466 14.35 1.11 -19.13
N THR A 467 15.44 1.21 -18.36
CA THR A 467 16.03 2.51 -17.98
C THR A 467 17.48 2.59 -18.43
N ALA A 468 17.89 3.75 -18.93
CA ALA A 468 19.29 4.09 -19.17
C ALA A 468 19.96 4.73 -17.94
N ALA A 469 19.21 4.90 -16.83
CA ALA A 469 19.76 5.43 -15.60
C ALA A 469 20.81 4.48 -15.02
N THR A 470 21.85 5.06 -14.44
CA THR A 470 22.93 4.33 -13.74
C THR A 470 22.72 4.29 -12.22
N ASP A 471 21.73 5.01 -11.73
CA ASP A 471 21.26 4.99 -10.35
C ASP A 471 19.74 5.08 -10.29
N THR A 472 19.16 4.68 -9.18
CA THR A 472 17.72 4.58 -8.95
C THR A 472 17.07 5.90 -8.56
N SER A 473 17.84 6.83 -8.00
CA SER A 473 17.30 8.05 -7.39
C SER A 473 16.63 8.98 -8.40
N GLY A 474 17.21 9.12 -9.59
CA GLY A 474 16.65 9.93 -10.67
C GLY A 474 15.41 9.32 -11.31
N VAL A 475 15.37 7.98 -11.42
CA VAL A 475 14.24 7.25 -12.02
C VAL A 475 13.01 7.36 -11.13
N VAL A 476 13.14 7.02 -9.86
CA VAL A 476 12.04 7.07 -8.89
C VAL A 476 11.56 8.52 -8.69
N SER A 477 12.48 9.48 -8.60
CA SER A 477 12.14 10.90 -8.44
C SER A 477 11.34 11.46 -9.62
N ASN A 478 11.72 11.14 -10.86
CA ASN A 478 11.00 11.60 -12.06
C ASN A 478 9.57 11.03 -12.15
N ILE A 479 9.39 9.78 -11.72
CA ILE A 479 8.07 9.12 -11.77
C ILE A 479 7.17 9.64 -10.65
N VAL A 480 7.71 9.72 -9.42
CA VAL A 480 6.97 10.21 -8.25
C VAL A 480 6.60 11.68 -8.40
N SER A 481 7.38 12.47 -9.16
CA SER A 481 7.08 13.89 -9.44
C SER A 481 6.09 14.12 -10.59
N GLY A 482 5.55 13.05 -11.22
CA GLY A 482 4.64 13.20 -12.37
C GLY A 482 5.33 13.73 -13.64
N GLY A 483 6.66 13.71 -13.66
CA GLY A 483 7.48 14.19 -14.78
C GLY A 483 7.89 13.08 -15.73
N GLY A 484 6.99 12.62 -16.58
CA GLY A 484 7.41 11.73 -17.65
C GLY A 484 6.24 11.05 -18.35
N GLY A 485 5.95 11.44 -19.56
CA GLY A 485 4.84 11.04 -20.44
C GLY A 485 4.52 9.54 -20.61
N ALA A 486 5.10 8.68 -19.80
CA ALA A 486 4.75 7.26 -19.73
C ALA A 486 3.55 7.02 -18.79
N GLY A 487 3.42 7.82 -17.71
CA GLY A 487 2.25 7.78 -16.82
C GLY A 487 1.01 8.36 -17.49
N ASP A 488 1.16 9.44 -18.25
CA ASP A 488 0.06 10.11 -18.94
C ASP A 488 -0.61 9.16 -19.94
N SER A 489 0.16 8.41 -20.73
CA SER A 489 -0.39 7.42 -21.67
C SER A 489 -1.09 6.24 -20.96
N ALA A 490 -0.66 5.85 -19.75
CA ALA A 490 -1.31 4.79 -19.00
C ALA A 490 -2.66 5.25 -18.42
N ILE A 491 -2.75 6.50 -17.93
CA ILE A 491 -4.02 7.10 -17.49
C ILE A 491 -5.01 7.18 -18.66
N GLU A 492 -4.59 7.61 -19.83
CA GLU A 492 -5.44 7.65 -21.03
C GLU A 492 -5.96 6.26 -21.40
N VAL A 493 -5.13 5.22 -21.29
CA VAL A 493 -5.54 3.83 -21.54
C VAL A 493 -6.58 3.38 -20.50
N LEU A 494 -6.35 3.64 -19.22
CA LEU A 494 -7.32 3.32 -18.16
C LEU A 494 -8.64 4.07 -18.35
N ASP A 495 -8.58 5.35 -18.69
CA ASP A 495 -9.78 6.16 -18.93
C ASP A 495 -10.60 5.66 -20.13
N THR A 496 -9.91 5.29 -21.21
CA THR A 496 -10.54 4.66 -22.37
C THR A 496 -11.17 3.32 -22.01
N TRP A 497 -10.45 2.50 -21.22
CA TRP A 497 -10.95 1.21 -20.75
C TRP A 497 -12.23 1.35 -19.93
N LEU A 498 -12.26 2.30 -19.00
CA LEU A 498 -13.44 2.59 -18.17
C LEU A 498 -14.60 3.15 -19.01
N THR A 499 -14.31 4.01 -19.97
CA THR A 499 -15.32 4.63 -20.86
C THR A 499 -15.96 3.60 -21.78
N ASP A 500 -15.17 2.71 -22.37
CA ASP A 500 -15.62 1.69 -23.33
C ASP A 500 -16.11 0.40 -22.65
N GLY A 501 -15.85 0.23 -21.34
CA GLY A 501 -16.17 -0.98 -20.57
C GLY A 501 -15.38 -2.22 -21.00
N LYS A 502 -14.30 -2.04 -21.77
CA LYS A 502 -13.43 -3.12 -22.27
C LYS A 502 -12.01 -2.59 -22.53
N PRO A 503 -10.98 -3.47 -22.45
CA PRO A 503 -9.61 -3.06 -22.70
C PRO A 503 -9.45 -2.54 -24.14
N PRO A 504 -8.84 -1.35 -24.33
CA PRO A 504 -8.44 -0.89 -25.67
C PRO A 504 -7.31 -1.77 -26.23
N ALA A 505 -7.11 -1.74 -27.53
CA ALA A 505 -6.15 -2.63 -28.22
C ALA A 505 -4.69 -2.51 -27.71
N ASN A 506 -4.33 -1.37 -27.13
CA ASN A 506 -3.00 -1.09 -26.57
C ASN A 506 -2.91 -1.32 -25.06
N ALA A 507 -3.94 -1.84 -24.42
CA ALA A 507 -3.95 -2.07 -22.96
C ALA A 507 -3.20 -3.33 -22.54
N GLY A 508 -2.93 -4.28 -23.42
CA GLY A 508 -2.30 -5.57 -23.08
C GLY A 508 -0.90 -5.44 -22.47
N ASP A 509 -0.39 -6.57 -22.01
CA ASP A 509 1.00 -6.67 -21.53
C ASP A 509 1.97 -6.11 -22.56
N ASN A 510 2.94 -5.31 -22.10
CA ASN A 510 3.93 -4.76 -22.99
C ASN A 510 5.27 -4.46 -22.28
N CYS A 511 6.34 -4.47 -23.05
CA CYS A 511 7.62 -3.97 -22.60
C CYS A 511 8.24 -3.02 -23.62
N MET A 512 9.11 -2.13 -23.15
CA MET A 512 9.87 -1.21 -23.99
C MET A 512 11.29 -1.11 -23.46
N GLY A 513 12.27 -1.46 -24.30
CA GLY A 513 13.69 -1.29 -24.01
C GLY A 513 14.12 0.19 -24.04
N THR A 514 15.38 0.44 -23.76
CA THR A 514 16.00 1.79 -23.84
C THR A 514 16.05 2.33 -25.28
N ASP A 515 15.88 1.46 -26.29
CA ASP A 515 15.77 1.83 -27.72
C ASP A 515 14.40 2.44 -28.06
N GLY A 516 13.46 2.48 -27.12
CA GLY A 516 12.11 3.01 -27.30
C GLY A 516 11.17 2.12 -28.11
N LYS A 517 11.58 0.89 -28.46
CA LYS A 517 10.74 -0.05 -29.20
C LYS A 517 9.73 -0.71 -28.28
N LEU A 518 8.44 -0.45 -28.51
CA LEU A 518 7.34 -1.10 -27.79
C LEU A 518 7.09 -2.50 -28.36
N ILE A 519 7.06 -3.50 -27.48
CA ILE A 519 6.72 -4.90 -27.75
C ILE A 519 5.45 -5.23 -26.98
N THR A 520 4.45 -5.74 -27.70
CA THR A 520 3.13 -6.11 -27.15
C THR A 520 2.78 -7.53 -27.58
N GLY A 521 1.92 -8.19 -26.85
CA GLY A 521 1.37 -9.49 -27.25
C GLY A 521 1.10 -10.42 -26.07
N PRO A 522 0.43 -11.55 -26.31
CA PRO A 522 0.23 -12.56 -25.30
C PRO A 522 1.55 -13.29 -25.00
N ASP A 523 1.72 -13.66 -23.73
CA ASP A 523 2.83 -14.48 -23.22
C ASP A 523 4.24 -13.88 -23.53
N ILE A 524 4.34 -12.56 -23.67
CA ILE A 524 5.62 -11.89 -23.98
C ILE A 524 6.65 -12.00 -22.86
N TYR A 525 6.21 -12.30 -21.66
CA TYR A 525 7.06 -12.47 -20.49
C TYR A 525 7.44 -13.94 -20.23
N GLU A 526 6.69 -14.89 -20.79
CA GLU A 526 6.92 -16.33 -20.68
C GLU A 526 7.76 -16.86 -21.83
N LYS A 527 7.52 -16.37 -23.04
CA LYS A 527 8.23 -16.80 -24.25
C LYS A 527 9.61 -16.17 -24.36
N PRO A 528 10.59 -16.88 -24.98
CA PRO A 528 11.88 -16.26 -25.34
C PRO A 528 11.70 -15.00 -26.18
N GLY A 529 12.38 -13.94 -25.79
CA GLY A 529 12.30 -12.65 -26.49
C GLY A 529 12.67 -11.49 -25.55
N PRO A 530 12.72 -10.24 -26.09
CA PRO A 530 13.25 -9.10 -25.34
C PRO A 530 12.55 -8.84 -24.01
N CYS A 531 11.20 -8.99 -23.95
CA CYS A 531 10.47 -8.73 -22.70
C CYS A 531 10.83 -9.69 -21.56
N ARG A 532 11.26 -10.92 -21.86
CA ARG A 532 11.73 -11.89 -20.88
C ARG A 532 13.25 -11.81 -20.70
N ASP A 533 13.97 -11.73 -21.78
CA ASP A 533 15.43 -11.95 -21.79
C ASP A 533 16.20 -10.69 -21.38
N ASP A 534 15.73 -9.48 -21.75
CA ASP A 534 16.32 -8.20 -21.33
C ASP A 534 15.86 -7.76 -19.94
N PHE A 535 14.73 -8.32 -19.46
CA PHE A 535 14.16 -8.02 -18.14
C PHE A 535 13.95 -9.32 -17.33
N PRO A 536 15.02 -10.05 -16.95
CA PRO A 536 14.88 -11.29 -16.21
C PRO A 536 14.20 -11.08 -14.87
N LEU A 537 13.41 -12.08 -14.44
CA LEU A 537 12.84 -12.12 -13.10
C LEU A 537 13.89 -12.65 -12.13
N HIS A 538 14.11 -11.89 -11.08
CA HIS A 538 14.85 -12.33 -9.90
C HIS A 538 13.85 -12.63 -8.77
N GLY A 539 14.30 -13.23 -7.69
CA GLY A 539 13.46 -13.54 -6.54
C GLY A 539 13.82 -12.72 -5.31
N ASP A 540 13.54 -13.29 -4.16
CA ASP A 540 13.94 -12.82 -2.84
C ASP A 540 14.46 -14.00 -1.99
N PRO A 541 14.92 -13.80 -0.75
CA PRO A 541 15.45 -14.87 0.07
C PRO A 541 14.49 -16.05 0.26
N ARG A 542 13.17 -15.84 0.24
CA ARG A 542 12.18 -16.91 0.38
C ARG A 542 11.92 -17.66 -0.90
N THR A 543 11.86 -16.99 -2.04
CA THR A 543 11.67 -17.65 -3.34
C THR A 543 12.83 -18.58 -3.66
N VAL A 544 14.09 -18.19 -3.36
CA VAL A 544 15.25 -19.06 -3.50
C VAL A 544 15.40 -20.09 -2.36
N ALA A 545 14.57 -20.00 -1.32
CA ALA A 545 14.37 -21.03 -0.31
C ALA A 545 13.18 -21.96 -0.64
N GLY A 546 12.63 -21.87 -1.86
CA GLY A 546 11.58 -22.74 -2.37
C GLY A 546 10.16 -22.18 -2.30
N ALA A 547 9.96 -20.95 -1.79
CA ALA A 547 8.63 -20.33 -1.77
C ALA A 547 8.13 -20.05 -3.20
N PRO A 548 6.80 -20.17 -3.44
CA PRO A 548 6.22 -19.90 -4.75
C PRO A 548 6.28 -18.40 -5.11
N LEU A 549 6.18 -18.09 -6.41
CA LEU A 549 6.19 -16.72 -6.95
C LEU A 549 5.12 -15.83 -6.32
N ARG A 550 3.97 -16.39 -5.91
CA ARG A 550 2.91 -15.68 -5.18
C ARG A 550 3.43 -14.92 -3.96
N ASN A 551 4.44 -15.45 -3.26
CA ASN A 551 5.12 -14.85 -2.10
C ASN A 551 4.15 -14.30 -1.03
N ASP A 552 3.04 -15.03 -0.78
CA ASP A 552 1.97 -14.67 0.16
C ASP A 552 1.90 -15.60 1.37
N ILE A 553 2.86 -16.52 1.52
CA ILE A 553 2.96 -17.44 2.66
C ILE A 553 3.75 -16.77 3.80
N LEU A 554 3.04 -16.15 4.75
CA LEU A 554 3.66 -15.47 5.88
C LEU A 554 4.37 -16.44 6.83
N LYS A 555 3.77 -17.62 7.06
CA LYS A 555 4.31 -18.72 7.88
C LYS A 555 4.02 -20.04 7.20
N CYS A 556 5.06 -20.74 6.79
CA CYS A 556 4.89 -22.05 6.16
C CYS A 556 4.39 -23.12 7.15
N GLN A 557 3.62 -24.07 6.66
CA GLN A 557 3.47 -25.35 7.33
C GLN A 557 4.78 -26.11 7.22
N VAL A 558 5.17 -26.84 8.25
CA VAL A 558 6.43 -27.58 8.25
C VAL A 558 6.23 -29.05 7.95
N GLN A 559 7.24 -29.64 7.31
CA GLN A 559 7.36 -31.08 7.04
C GLN A 559 8.65 -31.62 7.64
N PRO A 560 8.75 -32.93 7.91
CA PRO A 560 9.98 -33.53 8.40
C PRO A 560 11.17 -33.25 7.48
N VAL A 561 12.36 -33.05 8.06
CA VAL A 561 13.59 -32.93 7.31
C VAL A 561 13.91 -34.27 6.61
N ASP A 562 14.03 -34.24 5.29
CA ASP A 562 14.49 -35.39 4.48
C ASP A 562 15.81 -35.02 3.77
N PRO A 563 16.99 -35.49 4.30
CA PRO A 563 18.28 -35.19 3.69
C PRO A 563 18.41 -35.65 2.23
N ALA A 564 17.69 -36.68 1.81
CA ALA A 564 17.74 -37.17 0.43
C ALA A 564 17.13 -36.18 -0.58
N SER A 565 16.23 -35.32 -0.13
CA SER A 565 15.53 -34.33 -0.98
C SER A 565 16.43 -33.19 -1.48
N TYR A 566 17.61 -32.99 -0.87
CA TYR A 566 18.52 -31.89 -1.24
C TYR A 566 19.36 -32.16 -2.48
N GLY A 567 19.43 -33.43 -2.95
CA GLY A 567 20.23 -33.79 -4.13
C GLY A 567 21.74 -33.62 -3.95
N VAL A 568 22.22 -33.51 -2.70
CA VAL A 568 23.62 -33.45 -2.30
C VAL A 568 23.91 -34.50 -1.25
N GLU A 569 25.12 -35.08 -1.29
CA GLU A 569 25.54 -36.03 -0.27
C GLU A 569 25.88 -35.33 1.04
N MET A 570 25.37 -35.84 2.15
CA MET A 570 25.65 -35.37 3.51
C MET A 570 26.26 -36.51 4.33
N THR A 571 27.23 -36.18 5.17
CA THR A 571 27.72 -37.11 6.18
C THR A 571 26.67 -37.29 7.29
N ALA A 572 26.76 -38.38 8.05
CA ALA A 572 25.87 -38.64 9.19
C ALA A 572 25.88 -37.48 10.21
N ASP A 573 27.01 -36.82 10.43
CA ASP A 573 27.13 -35.66 11.32
C ASP A 573 26.43 -34.42 10.75
N GLN A 574 26.52 -34.19 9.45
CA GLN A 574 25.83 -33.11 8.76
C GLN A 574 24.31 -33.32 8.79
N GLU A 575 23.83 -34.54 8.55
CA GLU A 575 22.39 -34.85 8.69
C GLU A 575 21.90 -34.65 10.14
N ALA A 576 22.66 -35.10 11.12
CA ALA A 576 22.34 -34.90 12.52
C ALA A 576 22.32 -33.41 12.90
N ARG A 577 23.22 -32.60 12.35
CA ARG A 577 23.26 -31.15 12.51
C ARG A 577 22.02 -30.48 11.86
N LEU A 578 21.69 -30.89 10.64
CA LEU A 578 20.50 -30.38 9.91
C LEU A 578 19.21 -30.61 10.72
N ARG A 579 19.03 -31.80 11.30
CA ARG A 579 17.86 -32.08 12.15
C ARG A 579 17.84 -31.28 13.45
N ARG A 580 19.00 -30.90 14.00
CA ARG A 580 19.08 -30.00 15.17
C ARG A 580 18.75 -28.56 14.81
N ILE A 581 19.13 -28.08 13.60
CA ILE A 581 18.82 -26.74 13.10
C ILE A 581 17.31 -26.58 12.87
N PHE A 582 16.65 -27.62 12.36
CA PHE A 582 15.22 -27.63 12.07
C PHE A 582 14.45 -28.66 12.93
N PRO A 583 14.37 -28.44 14.26
CA PRO A 583 13.79 -29.43 15.19
C PRO A 583 12.30 -29.67 14.97
N THR A 584 11.58 -28.70 14.40
CA THR A 584 10.15 -28.80 14.06
C THR A 584 9.90 -29.17 12.61
N GLY A 585 10.96 -29.22 11.78
CA GLY A 585 10.88 -29.46 10.36
C GLY A 585 11.19 -28.23 9.51
N VAL A 586 11.08 -28.40 8.21
CA VAL A 586 11.33 -27.39 7.16
C VAL A 586 10.06 -27.01 6.44
N CYS A 587 10.02 -25.85 5.79
CA CYS A 587 8.85 -25.37 5.08
C CYS A 587 8.35 -26.34 4.01
N ASP A 588 7.07 -26.65 4.05
CA ASP A 588 6.32 -27.24 2.94
C ASP A 588 5.59 -26.10 2.19
N TRP A 589 6.25 -25.55 1.18
CA TRP A 589 5.75 -24.45 0.39
C TRP A 589 4.59 -24.81 -0.56
N THR A 590 4.22 -26.10 -0.63
CA THR A 590 3.07 -26.56 -1.43
C THR A 590 1.74 -26.33 -0.69
N LYS A 591 1.79 -26.01 0.60
CA LYS A 591 0.64 -25.79 1.44
C LYS A 591 0.38 -24.29 1.67
N PRO A 592 -0.88 -23.91 1.92
CA PRO A 592 -1.19 -22.55 2.31
C PRO A 592 -0.50 -22.17 3.64
N SER A 593 -0.38 -20.88 3.89
CA SER A 593 0.17 -20.37 5.14
C SER A 593 -0.54 -20.95 6.36
N VAL A 594 0.20 -21.16 7.44
CA VAL A 594 -0.43 -21.34 8.77
C VAL A 594 -1.31 -20.13 9.06
N GLY A 595 -2.52 -20.37 9.53
CA GLY A 595 -3.47 -19.29 9.80
C GLY A 595 -4.10 -18.66 8.55
N PHE A 596 -3.89 -19.24 7.35
CA PHE A 596 -4.64 -18.79 6.17
C PHE A 596 -6.13 -19.02 6.38
N VAL A 597 -6.90 -17.97 6.13
CA VAL A 597 -8.36 -17.97 6.06
C VAL A 597 -8.79 -17.08 4.90
N GLU A 598 -9.93 -17.36 4.32
CA GLU A 598 -10.53 -16.52 3.29
C GLU A 598 -10.86 -15.13 3.84
N LEU A 599 -10.96 -14.14 2.93
CA LEU A 599 -11.41 -12.80 3.29
C LEU A 599 -12.78 -12.85 3.97
N GLU A 600 -12.90 -12.21 5.13
CA GLU A 600 -14.17 -12.12 5.88
C GLU A 600 -15.20 -11.23 5.17
N GLY A 601 -14.80 -10.48 4.16
CA GLY A 601 -15.62 -9.58 3.38
C GLY A 601 -14.92 -8.27 3.05
N THR A 602 -15.70 -7.30 2.56
CA THR A 602 -15.25 -5.95 2.24
C THR A 602 -15.86 -4.94 3.20
N TRP A 603 -15.28 -3.73 3.28
CA TRP A 603 -15.74 -2.66 4.18
C TRP A 603 -15.76 -3.08 5.66
N LEU A 604 -14.76 -3.87 6.07
CA LEU A 604 -14.64 -4.32 7.45
C LEU A 604 -14.33 -3.14 8.38
N ARG A 605 -14.84 -3.26 9.63
CA ARG A 605 -14.61 -2.28 10.70
C ARG A 605 -13.72 -2.88 11.79
N TYR A 606 -12.92 -2.06 12.46
CA TYR A 606 -11.91 -2.46 13.46
C TYR A 606 -12.13 -1.83 14.83
#